data_69925d20ad16f47a6b3844934ae4e132
#
_entry.id   69925d20ad16f47a6b3844934ae4e132
#
_cell.length_a   1.000
_cell.length_b   1.000
_cell.length_c   1.000
_cell.angle_alpha   90.00
_cell.angle_beta   90.00
_cell.angle_gamma   90.00
#
_symmetry.space_group_name_H-M   'P 1'
#
loop_
_entity.id
_entity.type
_entity.pdbx_description
1 polymer ?
#
loop_
_entity_poly.entity_id
_entity_poly.type
_entity_poly.pdbx_seq_one_letter_code
_entity_poly.pdbx_strand_id
1 'polypeptide(L)'
;MTLNLEKSSCITFNRNKSPVFHTYSIRGHALHRSLSVKDLGVTLSSNLSWELHIRNICNKAARNLGLILRLTKPFNDIHSLKILHYAHVRPHLEYCSVVWSPHQHYLVDDIEKIQRRFLRLVGVRLGYRYKEVPIQNIATFLNIPSFSSRRCIQDVMYLYRLINAELECPDLLEKINFKASFGTRAMNSFTKVAASSSYAANGPMLRIQRLGNNIPSTLDIFIASKSAIKSRLASL
;
A
#
# COMPACT_ATOMS: atom_id res chain seq x y z
N MET A 1 -11.26 18.19 27.15
CA MET A 1 -10.66 18.37 25.81
C MET A 1 -11.64 19.20 24.97
N THR A 2 -11.27 20.38 24.48
CA THR A 2 -12.14 21.24 23.65
C THR A 2 -11.97 20.92 22.19
N LEU A 3 -13.07 20.79 21.47
CA LEU A 3 -13.07 20.49 20.04
C LEU A 3 -12.65 21.73 19.27
N ASN A 4 -11.67 21.61 18.38
CA ASN A 4 -11.23 22.73 17.52
C ASN A 4 -12.11 22.77 16.27
N LEU A 5 -13.04 23.73 16.24
CA LEU A 5 -14.01 23.89 15.15
C LEU A 5 -13.37 24.27 13.82
N GLU A 6 -12.30 25.06 13.83
CA GLU A 6 -11.58 25.48 12.62
C GLU A 6 -10.88 24.32 11.90
N LYS A 7 -10.47 23.28 12.66
CA LYS A 7 -9.87 22.07 12.12
C LYS A 7 -10.89 20.98 11.79
N SER A 8 -12.15 21.18 12.12
CA SER A 8 -13.22 20.23 11.85
C SER A 8 -13.78 20.47 10.45
N SER A 9 -13.85 19.42 9.66
CA SER A 9 -14.40 19.47 8.29
C SER A 9 -15.31 18.28 8.04
N CYS A 10 -16.22 18.43 7.08
CA CYS A 10 -17.11 17.38 6.62
C CYS A 10 -16.66 16.91 5.24
N ILE A 11 -16.56 15.60 5.03
CA ILE A 11 -16.35 15.01 3.71
C ILE A 11 -17.55 14.11 3.37
N THR A 12 -18.08 14.24 2.17
CA THR A 12 -19.13 13.36 1.67
C THR A 12 -18.53 12.44 0.62
N PHE A 13 -18.51 11.14 0.94
CA PHE A 13 -18.05 10.14 -0.03
C PHE A 13 -19.19 9.78 -0.98
N ASN A 14 -18.94 9.98 -2.27
CA ASN A 14 -19.90 9.63 -3.31
C ASN A 14 -19.18 9.31 -4.61
N ARG A 15 -19.85 8.50 -5.44
CA ARG A 15 -19.46 8.25 -6.83
C ARG A 15 -20.57 8.61 -7.81
N ASN A 16 -21.66 9.17 -7.30
CA ASN A 16 -22.80 9.59 -8.10
C ASN A 16 -22.54 10.96 -8.75
N LYS A 17 -23.13 11.20 -9.90
CA LYS A 17 -23.04 12.49 -10.61
C LYS A 17 -23.73 13.62 -9.83
N SER A 18 -24.75 13.29 -9.04
CA SER A 18 -25.55 14.25 -8.26
C SER A 18 -25.60 13.79 -6.79
N PRO A 19 -24.59 14.12 -5.97
CA PRO A 19 -24.61 13.78 -4.55
C PRO A 19 -25.60 14.67 -3.79
N VAL A 20 -26.29 14.08 -2.82
CA VAL A 20 -27.10 14.84 -1.87
C VAL A 20 -26.20 15.42 -0.79
N PHE A 21 -26.28 16.73 -0.58
CA PHE A 21 -25.50 17.41 0.44
C PHE A 21 -26.40 17.86 1.59
N HIS A 22 -25.97 17.56 2.81
CA HIS A 22 -26.58 18.06 4.03
C HIS A 22 -25.59 18.99 4.74
N THR A 23 -26.06 20.11 5.31
CA THR A 23 -25.23 21.01 6.10
C THR A 23 -25.10 20.46 7.52
N TYR A 24 -23.89 20.08 7.90
CA TYR A 24 -23.59 19.64 9.27
C TYR A 24 -23.07 20.80 10.09
N SER A 25 -23.52 20.89 11.34
CA SER A 25 -23.06 21.91 12.29
C SER A 25 -22.65 21.28 13.62
N ILE A 26 -21.67 21.90 14.28
CA ILE A 26 -21.26 21.57 15.64
C ILE A 26 -21.38 22.83 16.49
N ARG A 27 -22.19 22.79 17.55
CA ARG A 27 -22.43 23.94 18.44
C ARG A 27 -22.85 25.20 17.69
N GLY A 28 -23.70 25.06 16.67
CA GLY A 28 -24.19 26.17 15.85
C GLY A 28 -23.25 26.64 14.74
N HIS A 29 -22.02 26.16 14.68
CA HIS A 29 -21.06 26.48 13.61
C HIS A 29 -21.17 25.47 12.47
N ALA A 30 -21.47 25.91 11.25
CA ALA A 30 -21.51 25.07 10.05
C ALA A 30 -20.11 24.55 9.71
N LEU A 31 -19.99 23.25 9.46
CA LEU A 31 -18.73 22.63 9.10
C LEU A 31 -18.40 22.89 7.62
N HIS A 32 -17.14 23.26 7.39
CA HIS A 32 -16.62 23.39 6.02
C HIS A 32 -16.62 22.03 5.32
N ARG A 33 -17.16 21.97 4.10
CA ARG A 33 -17.13 20.76 3.28
C ARG A 33 -15.87 20.72 2.44
N SER A 34 -15.10 19.64 2.61
CA SER A 34 -13.86 19.39 1.87
C SER A 34 -14.05 18.29 0.83
N LEU A 35 -13.37 18.41 -0.33
CA LEU A 35 -13.29 17.35 -1.34
C LEU A 35 -12.25 16.29 -1.00
N SER A 36 -11.34 16.61 -0.11
CA SER A 36 -10.34 15.67 0.41
C SER A 36 -9.99 16.00 1.85
N VAL A 37 -9.70 14.97 2.63
CA VAL A 37 -9.28 15.11 4.02
C VAL A 37 -8.07 14.21 4.26
N LYS A 38 -7.14 14.66 5.09
CA LYS A 38 -6.00 13.86 5.52
C LYS A 38 -6.27 13.34 6.92
N ASP A 39 -6.41 12.02 7.03
CA ASP A 39 -6.61 11.33 8.30
C ASP A 39 -5.48 10.33 8.54
N LEU A 40 -4.86 10.38 9.73
CA LEU A 40 -3.74 9.52 10.14
C LEU A 40 -2.66 9.34 9.06
N GLY A 41 -2.38 10.39 8.29
CA GLY A 41 -1.36 10.37 7.23
C GLY A 41 -1.86 9.92 5.86
N VAL A 42 -3.07 9.37 5.76
CA VAL A 42 -3.71 8.97 4.50
C VAL A 42 -4.63 10.06 4.00
N THR A 43 -4.56 10.40 2.72
CA THR A 43 -5.46 11.38 2.09
C THR A 43 -6.67 10.65 1.50
N LEU A 44 -7.85 10.94 2.02
CA LEU A 44 -9.12 10.43 1.53
C LEU A 44 -9.74 11.46 0.60
N SER A 45 -10.21 11.04 -0.57
CA SER A 45 -10.89 11.89 -1.54
C SER A 45 -12.38 11.58 -1.59
N SER A 46 -13.24 12.59 -1.80
CA SER A 46 -14.69 12.44 -1.83
C SER A 46 -15.20 11.44 -2.86
N ASN A 47 -14.47 11.26 -3.98
CA ASN A 47 -14.76 10.28 -5.02
C ASN A 47 -14.19 8.89 -4.75
N LEU A 48 -13.61 8.66 -3.57
CA LEU A 48 -12.95 7.41 -3.15
C LEU A 48 -11.75 7.02 -4.03
N SER A 49 -11.16 7.95 -4.79
CA SER A 49 -9.94 7.70 -5.58
C SER A 49 -8.68 7.86 -4.73
N TRP A 50 -7.72 6.98 -4.92
CA TRP A 50 -6.40 7.04 -4.27
C TRP A 50 -5.39 7.91 -5.03
N GLU A 51 -5.76 8.47 -6.18
CA GLU A 51 -4.85 9.22 -7.04
C GLU A 51 -4.18 10.39 -6.31
N LEU A 52 -4.96 11.20 -5.58
CA LEU A 52 -4.43 12.34 -4.82
C LEU A 52 -3.45 11.88 -3.73
N HIS A 53 -3.79 10.82 -3.00
CA HIS A 53 -2.93 10.25 -1.98
C HIS A 53 -1.61 9.77 -2.59
N ILE A 54 -1.67 8.96 -3.65
CA ILE A 54 -0.49 8.39 -4.32
C ILE A 54 0.39 9.49 -4.90
N ARG A 55 -0.19 10.51 -5.52
CA ARG A 55 0.55 11.69 -6.00
C ARG A 55 1.31 12.38 -4.86
N ASN A 56 0.65 12.58 -3.72
CA ASN A 56 1.25 13.23 -2.54
C ASN A 56 2.42 12.43 -1.97
N ILE A 57 2.27 11.10 -1.79
CA ILE A 57 3.34 10.24 -1.27
C ILE A 57 4.51 10.12 -2.25
N CYS A 58 4.23 9.99 -3.56
CA CYS A 58 5.26 9.96 -4.59
C CYS A 58 6.05 11.28 -4.65
N ASN A 59 5.38 12.42 -4.57
CA ASN A 59 6.04 13.73 -4.52
C ASN A 59 6.94 13.86 -3.28
N LYS A 60 6.50 13.39 -2.12
CA LYS A 60 7.30 13.40 -0.89
C LYS A 60 8.50 12.48 -1.01
N ALA A 61 8.31 11.24 -1.48
CA ALA A 61 9.37 10.29 -1.71
C ALA A 61 10.40 10.79 -2.75
N ALA A 62 9.93 11.41 -3.84
CA ALA A 62 10.80 11.99 -4.87
C ALA A 62 11.66 13.16 -4.35
N ARG A 63 11.10 14.01 -3.48
CA ARG A 63 11.86 15.10 -2.83
C ARG A 63 12.96 14.54 -1.93
N ASN A 64 12.65 13.54 -1.10
CA ASN A 64 13.61 12.89 -0.22
C ASN A 64 14.70 12.18 -1.03
N LEU A 65 14.33 11.46 -2.09
CA LEU A 65 15.29 10.86 -3.01
C LEU A 65 16.20 11.92 -3.62
N GLY A 66 15.66 13.05 -4.08
CA GLY A 66 16.43 14.17 -4.61
C GLY A 66 17.40 14.78 -3.58
N LEU A 67 17.03 14.82 -2.30
CA LEU A 67 17.90 15.25 -1.22
C LEU A 67 19.06 14.27 -1.02
N ILE A 68 18.76 12.97 -0.93
CA ILE A 68 19.78 11.91 -0.84
C ILE A 68 20.77 12.03 -2.00
N LEU A 69 20.28 12.19 -3.23
CA LEU A 69 21.13 12.35 -4.42
C LEU A 69 22.15 13.49 -4.30
N ARG A 70 21.72 14.62 -3.74
CA ARG A 70 22.58 15.80 -3.59
C ARG A 70 23.60 15.62 -2.46
N LEU A 71 23.16 15.12 -1.31
CA LEU A 71 24.01 14.96 -0.14
C LEU A 71 25.04 13.85 -0.29
N THR A 72 24.73 12.82 -1.07
CA THR A 72 25.62 11.66 -1.25
C THR A 72 26.56 11.79 -2.47
N LYS A 73 26.64 12.96 -3.11
CA LYS A 73 27.57 13.17 -4.23
C LYS A 73 29.03 12.79 -3.91
N PRO A 74 29.58 13.14 -2.73
CA PRO A 74 31.00 12.91 -2.43
C PRO A 74 31.35 11.46 -2.10
N PHE A 75 30.36 10.56 -1.87
CA PHE A 75 30.64 9.16 -1.56
C PHE A 75 29.85 8.18 -2.42
N ASN A 76 30.47 7.03 -2.72
CA ASN A 76 29.95 6.04 -3.64
C ASN A 76 29.54 4.72 -2.95
N ASP A 77 29.46 4.71 -1.61
CA ASP A 77 29.06 3.50 -0.90
C ASP A 77 27.59 3.17 -1.16
N ILE A 78 27.36 2.07 -1.89
CA ILE A 78 26.05 1.62 -2.32
C ILE A 78 25.23 1.10 -1.13
N HIS A 79 25.89 0.54 -0.12
CA HIS A 79 25.23 0.03 1.06
C HIS A 79 24.58 1.17 1.84
N SER A 80 25.30 2.25 2.07
CA SER A 80 24.77 3.47 2.70
C SER A 80 23.64 4.10 1.87
N LEU A 81 23.75 4.13 0.54
CA LEU A 81 22.67 4.61 -0.33
C LEU A 81 21.39 3.76 -0.18
N LYS A 82 21.53 2.45 -0.08
CA LYS A 82 20.40 1.53 0.18
C LYS A 82 19.75 1.80 1.54
N ILE A 83 20.55 1.99 2.60
CA ILE A 83 20.05 2.33 3.94
C ILE A 83 19.28 3.64 3.91
N LEU A 84 19.83 4.69 3.29
CA LEU A 84 19.17 6.00 3.17
C LEU A 84 17.85 5.90 2.39
N HIS A 85 17.81 5.13 1.30
CA HIS A 85 16.58 4.88 0.55
C HIS A 85 15.53 4.18 1.43
N TYR A 86 15.95 3.18 2.22
CA TYR A 86 15.05 2.42 3.09
C TYR A 86 14.53 3.26 4.26
N ALA A 87 15.34 4.18 4.79
CA ALA A 87 14.94 5.03 5.91
C ALA A 87 14.07 6.22 5.48
N HIS A 88 14.38 6.85 4.34
CA HIS A 88 13.80 8.16 4.01
C HIS A 88 12.88 8.17 2.78
N VAL A 89 12.93 7.16 1.92
CA VAL A 89 12.10 7.12 0.69
C VAL A 89 11.02 6.07 0.83
N ARG A 90 11.41 4.84 1.09
CA ARG A 90 10.52 3.67 1.15
C ARG A 90 9.35 3.80 2.12
N PRO A 91 9.51 4.32 3.36
CA PRO A 91 8.40 4.41 4.32
C PRO A 91 7.24 5.26 3.80
N HIS A 92 7.50 6.29 3.00
CA HIS A 92 6.43 7.10 2.41
C HIS A 92 5.59 6.35 1.39
N LEU A 93 6.18 5.35 0.70
CA LEU A 93 5.53 4.57 -0.34
C LEU A 93 4.90 3.27 0.16
N GLU A 94 5.10 2.93 1.44
CA GLU A 94 4.59 1.70 2.05
C GLU A 94 3.64 1.94 3.23
N TYR A 95 3.71 3.12 3.86
CA TYR A 95 2.90 3.41 5.04
C TYR A 95 1.41 3.22 4.75
N CYS A 96 0.76 2.39 5.57
CA CYS A 96 -0.68 2.12 5.49
C CYS A 96 -1.16 1.57 4.14
N SER A 97 -0.29 0.90 3.36
CA SER A 97 -0.59 0.46 2.00
C SER A 97 -1.75 -0.53 1.92
N VAL A 98 -2.04 -1.26 2.98
CA VAL A 98 -3.21 -2.15 3.08
C VAL A 98 -4.52 -1.39 2.82
N VAL A 99 -4.59 -0.11 3.18
CA VAL A 99 -5.79 0.72 2.95
C VAL A 99 -5.88 1.18 1.50
N TRP A 100 -4.79 1.71 0.95
CA TRP A 100 -4.81 2.47 -0.30
C TRP A 100 -4.14 1.78 -1.50
N SER A 101 -3.66 0.53 -1.38
CA SER A 101 -2.95 -0.15 -2.48
C SER A 101 -3.73 -0.07 -3.80
N PRO A 102 -3.18 0.57 -4.84
CA PRO A 102 -3.90 0.78 -6.09
C PRO A 102 -3.92 -0.49 -6.94
N HIS A 103 -5.00 -0.63 -7.72
CA HIS A 103 -5.15 -1.65 -8.76
C HIS A 103 -4.94 -1.09 -10.18
N GLN A 104 -5.00 0.24 -10.32
CA GLN A 104 -4.78 0.91 -11.60
C GLN A 104 -3.29 0.89 -11.96
N HIS A 105 -2.97 0.41 -13.16
CA HIS A 105 -1.57 0.26 -13.62
C HIS A 105 -0.77 1.56 -13.58
N TYR A 106 -1.36 2.69 -13.98
CA TYR A 106 -0.66 3.98 -13.98
C TYR A 106 -0.24 4.43 -12.57
N LEU A 107 -1.08 4.16 -11.54
CA LEU A 107 -0.76 4.49 -10.15
C LEU A 107 0.32 3.55 -9.58
N VAL A 108 0.25 2.27 -9.93
CA VAL A 108 1.32 1.30 -9.59
C VAL A 108 2.64 1.75 -10.22
N ASP A 109 2.61 2.13 -11.50
CA ASP A 109 3.79 2.56 -12.22
C ASP A 109 4.39 3.85 -11.65
N ASP A 110 3.58 4.80 -11.21
CA ASP A 110 4.05 6.04 -10.55
C ASP A 110 4.83 5.75 -9.27
N ILE A 111 4.39 4.77 -8.47
CA ILE A 111 5.13 4.34 -7.28
C ILE A 111 6.44 3.66 -7.68
N GLU A 112 6.41 2.74 -8.64
CA GLU A 112 7.59 2.00 -9.10
C GLU A 112 8.63 2.92 -9.79
N LYS A 113 8.20 4.03 -10.41
CA LYS A 113 9.11 5.04 -10.99
C LYS A 113 10.10 5.59 -9.98
N ILE A 114 9.70 5.76 -8.72
CA ILE A 114 10.58 6.25 -7.66
C ILE A 114 11.72 5.24 -7.40
N GLN A 115 11.40 3.94 -7.31
CA GLN A 115 12.39 2.90 -7.12
C GLN A 115 13.32 2.77 -8.34
N ARG A 116 12.76 2.79 -9.56
CA ARG A 116 13.56 2.77 -10.79
C ARG A 116 14.54 3.94 -10.85
N ARG A 117 14.12 5.14 -10.39
CA ARG A 117 15.02 6.31 -10.31
C ARG A 117 16.14 6.08 -9.31
N PHE A 118 15.87 5.48 -8.16
CA PHE A 118 16.91 5.11 -7.18
C PHE A 118 17.88 4.07 -7.79
N LEU A 119 17.38 3.02 -8.41
CA LEU A 119 18.22 1.97 -9.02
C LEU A 119 19.09 2.52 -10.17
N ARG A 120 18.56 3.45 -10.97
CA ARG A 120 19.38 4.15 -11.97
C ARG A 120 20.50 4.96 -11.35
N LEU A 121 20.23 5.62 -10.22
CA LEU A 121 21.28 6.33 -9.49
C LEU A 121 22.40 5.38 -9.08
N VAL A 122 22.02 4.25 -8.45
CA VAL A 122 23.00 3.22 -8.06
C VAL A 122 23.78 2.73 -9.28
N GLY A 123 23.11 2.47 -10.39
CA GLY A 123 23.77 2.06 -11.64
C GLY A 123 24.81 3.07 -12.14
N VAL A 124 24.47 4.36 -12.09
CA VAL A 124 25.42 5.43 -12.45
C VAL A 124 26.61 5.45 -11.50
N ARG A 125 26.41 5.22 -10.20
CA ARG A 125 27.51 5.08 -9.22
C ARG A 125 28.39 3.87 -9.46
N LEU A 126 27.83 2.81 -10.07
CA LEU A 126 28.57 1.62 -10.50
C LEU A 126 29.30 1.81 -11.86
N GLY A 127 29.20 2.98 -12.48
CA GLY A 127 29.88 3.29 -13.74
C GLY A 127 29.06 3.10 -15.00
N TYR A 128 27.77 2.69 -14.88
CA TYR A 128 26.90 2.60 -16.06
C TYR A 128 26.47 3.97 -16.59
N ARG A 129 26.29 4.11 -17.89
CA ARG A 129 25.61 5.27 -18.47
C ARG A 129 24.13 5.25 -18.08
N TYR A 130 23.55 6.40 -17.79
CA TYR A 130 22.19 6.53 -17.24
C TYR A 130 21.10 5.76 -18.03
N LYS A 131 21.21 5.74 -19.37
CA LYS A 131 20.25 5.04 -20.23
C LYS A 131 20.49 3.52 -20.33
N GLU A 132 21.70 3.08 -20.01
CA GLU A 132 22.16 1.69 -20.15
C GLU A 132 22.13 0.91 -18.84
N VAL A 133 21.65 1.54 -17.77
CA VAL A 133 21.59 0.92 -16.44
C VAL A 133 20.69 -0.31 -16.45
N PRO A 134 21.21 -1.51 -16.13
CA PRO A 134 20.43 -2.75 -16.06
C PRO A 134 19.65 -2.80 -14.76
N ILE A 135 18.50 -2.10 -14.73
CA ILE A 135 17.69 -1.85 -13.50
C ILE A 135 17.36 -3.17 -12.77
N GLN A 136 16.97 -4.20 -13.52
CA GLN A 136 16.55 -5.48 -12.95
C GLN A 136 17.73 -6.20 -12.25
N ASN A 137 18.89 -6.22 -12.92
CA ASN A 137 20.10 -6.85 -12.37
C ASN A 137 20.56 -6.15 -11.09
N ILE A 138 20.48 -4.81 -11.06
CA ILE A 138 20.83 -4.02 -9.88
C ILE A 138 19.81 -4.25 -8.75
N ALA A 139 18.52 -4.36 -9.06
CA ALA A 139 17.49 -4.66 -8.08
C ALA A 139 17.74 -6.04 -7.43
N THR A 140 18.07 -7.05 -8.25
CA THR A 140 18.41 -8.40 -7.79
C THR A 140 19.69 -8.39 -6.96
N PHE A 141 20.76 -7.74 -7.44
CA PHE A 141 22.03 -7.60 -6.71
C PHE A 141 21.85 -6.96 -5.34
N LEU A 142 21.04 -5.91 -5.26
CA LEU A 142 20.74 -5.23 -4.00
C LEU A 142 19.70 -5.94 -3.15
N ASN A 143 19.07 -7.00 -3.65
CA ASN A 143 17.90 -7.63 -3.02
C ASN A 143 16.81 -6.60 -2.68
N ILE A 144 16.39 -5.85 -3.69
CA ILE A 144 15.33 -4.84 -3.57
C ILE A 144 14.12 -5.31 -4.37
N PRO A 145 13.11 -5.92 -3.73
CA PRO A 145 11.88 -6.32 -4.40
C PRO A 145 11.04 -5.10 -4.80
N SER A 146 10.14 -5.28 -5.77
CA SER A 146 9.22 -4.24 -6.21
C SER A 146 8.31 -3.77 -5.08
N PHE A 147 7.83 -2.54 -5.14
CA PHE A 147 6.81 -2.07 -4.20
C PHE A 147 5.51 -2.85 -4.33
N SER A 148 5.18 -3.33 -5.52
CA SER A 148 4.00 -4.18 -5.75
C SER A 148 4.09 -5.49 -4.97
N SER A 149 5.20 -6.25 -5.09
CA SER A 149 5.44 -7.46 -4.29
C SER A 149 5.37 -7.19 -2.80
N ARG A 150 5.98 -6.09 -2.36
CA ARG A 150 6.01 -5.72 -0.94
C ARG A 150 4.62 -5.39 -0.41
N ARG A 151 3.78 -4.69 -1.19
CA ARG A 151 2.37 -4.44 -0.81
C ARG A 151 1.57 -5.73 -0.72
N CYS A 152 1.77 -6.67 -1.65
CA CYS A 152 1.15 -7.99 -1.57
C CYS A 152 1.55 -8.74 -0.28
N ILE A 153 2.84 -8.70 0.09
CA ILE A 153 3.32 -9.29 1.34
C ILE A 153 2.66 -8.60 2.55
N GLN A 154 2.56 -7.27 2.56
CA GLN A 154 1.90 -6.54 3.63
C GLN A 154 0.41 -6.87 3.76
N ASP A 155 -0.29 -7.00 2.64
CA ASP A 155 -1.70 -7.39 2.58
C ASP A 155 -1.91 -8.80 3.18
N VAL A 156 -1.08 -9.77 2.78
CA VAL A 156 -1.16 -11.14 3.32
C VAL A 156 -0.77 -11.18 4.80
N MET A 157 0.24 -10.43 5.20
CA MET A 157 0.64 -10.36 6.61
C MET A 157 -0.41 -9.65 7.48
N TYR A 158 -1.16 -8.71 6.93
CA TYR A 158 -2.30 -8.10 7.61
C TYR A 158 -3.42 -9.12 7.81
N LEU A 159 -3.76 -9.89 6.77
CA LEU A 159 -4.73 -11.00 6.86
C LEU A 159 -4.32 -12.02 7.91
N TYR A 160 -3.05 -12.45 7.89
CA TYR A 160 -2.49 -13.37 8.88
C TYR A 160 -2.69 -12.87 10.32
N ARG A 161 -2.34 -11.62 10.59
CA ARG A 161 -2.46 -11.01 11.91
C ARG A 161 -3.92 -10.90 12.39
N LEU A 162 -4.84 -10.65 11.45
CA LEU A 162 -6.26 -10.56 11.75
C LEU A 162 -6.83 -11.94 12.11
N ILE A 163 -6.48 -12.98 11.34
CA ILE A 163 -6.98 -14.35 11.56
C ILE A 163 -6.41 -14.96 12.85
N ASN A 164 -5.12 -14.71 13.13
CA ASN A 164 -4.44 -15.27 14.29
C ASN A 164 -4.57 -14.40 15.55
N ALA A 165 -5.56 -13.50 15.59
CA ALA A 165 -5.86 -12.63 16.73
C ALA A 165 -4.68 -11.76 17.22
N GLU A 166 -3.66 -11.52 16.37
CA GLU A 166 -2.61 -10.52 16.65
C GLU A 166 -3.15 -9.08 16.51
N LEU A 167 -4.31 -8.90 15.88
CA LEU A 167 -5.06 -7.66 15.77
C LEU A 167 -6.48 -7.91 16.31
N GLU A 168 -6.78 -7.29 17.42
CA GLU A 168 -8.13 -7.31 18.01
C GLU A 168 -9.08 -6.38 17.26
N CYS A 169 -9.67 -6.88 16.19
CA CYS A 169 -10.57 -6.14 15.32
C CYS A 169 -11.72 -7.03 14.85
N PRO A 170 -12.69 -7.34 15.74
CA PRO A 170 -13.80 -8.26 15.43
C PRO A 170 -14.62 -7.80 14.22
N ASP A 171 -14.89 -6.50 14.09
CA ASP A 171 -15.63 -5.94 12.95
C ASP A 171 -14.98 -6.20 11.57
N LEU A 172 -13.66 -6.32 11.55
CA LEU A 172 -12.94 -6.67 10.31
C LEU A 172 -12.88 -8.18 10.11
N LEU A 173 -12.79 -8.95 11.20
CA LEU A 173 -12.79 -10.41 11.14
C LEU A 173 -14.13 -10.94 10.61
N GLU A 174 -15.25 -10.35 11.00
CA GLU A 174 -16.60 -10.66 10.48
C GLU A 174 -16.72 -10.49 8.96
N LYS A 175 -15.90 -9.62 8.36
CA LYS A 175 -15.86 -9.39 6.90
C LYS A 175 -15.01 -10.39 6.14
N ILE A 176 -14.37 -11.34 6.84
CA ILE A 176 -13.61 -12.42 6.21
C ILE A 176 -14.54 -13.58 5.95
N ASN A 177 -14.69 -13.92 4.68
CA ASN A 177 -15.56 -15.00 4.23
C ASN A 177 -14.78 -16.30 4.20
N PHE A 178 -14.73 -17.02 5.30
CA PHE A 178 -14.10 -18.33 5.38
C PHE A 178 -14.87 -19.36 4.54
N LYS A 179 -14.13 -20.27 3.95
CA LYS A 179 -14.68 -21.39 3.18
C LYS A 179 -14.20 -22.70 3.78
N ALA A 180 -15.14 -23.49 4.31
CA ALA A 180 -14.89 -24.90 4.62
C ALA A 180 -14.86 -25.70 3.32
N SER A 181 -13.72 -26.33 3.03
CA SER A 181 -13.51 -27.12 1.80
C SER A 181 -13.91 -28.57 2.08
N PHE A 182 -15.08 -28.99 1.60
CA PHE A 182 -15.47 -30.41 1.66
C PHE A 182 -15.20 -31.07 0.31
N GLY A 183 -14.22 -31.97 0.26
CA GLY A 183 -14.05 -32.93 -0.84
C GLY A 183 -13.64 -32.38 -2.21
N THR A 184 -13.24 -31.11 -2.36
CA THR A 184 -12.81 -30.55 -3.62
C THR A 184 -11.28 -30.36 -3.69
N ARG A 185 -10.69 -30.54 -4.90
CA ARG A 185 -9.24 -30.36 -5.12
C ARG A 185 -8.77 -28.91 -4.95
N ALA A 186 -9.68 -27.93 -4.96
CA ALA A 186 -9.35 -26.52 -4.79
C ALA A 186 -9.44 -26.14 -3.31
N MET A 187 -8.30 -26.03 -2.65
CA MET A 187 -8.16 -25.61 -1.25
C MET A 187 -8.16 -24.09 -1.12
N ASN A 188 -9.27 -23.43 -1.52
CA ASN A 188 -9.42 -22.02 -1.21
C ASN A 188 -9.92 -21.86 0.23
N SER A 189 -9.14 -21.18 1.07
CA SER A 189 -9.52 -20.90 2.47
C SER A 189 -10.57 -19.79 2.59
N PHE A 190 -10.72 -18.97 1.55
CA PHE A 190 -11.66 -17.84 1.52
C PHE A 190 -12.60 -17.93 0.32
N THR A 191 -13.86 -17.55 0.56
CA THR A 191 -14.87 -17.53 -0.50
C THR A 191 -14.58 -16.42 -1.50
N LYS A 192 -14.69 -16.72 -2.80
CA LYS A 192 -14.63 -15.70 -3.85
C LYS A 192 -15.97 -14.97 -3.91
N VAL A 193 -16.02 -13.77 -3.34
CA VAL A 193 -17.22 -12.93 -3.38
C VAL A 193 -17.27 -12.17 -4.70
N ALA A 194 -18.42 -12.28 -5.39
CA ALA A 194 -18.68 -11.46 -6.56
C ALA A 194 -18.87 -9.99 -6.13
N ALA A 195 -18.09 -9.10 -6.71
CA ALA A 195 -18.20 -7.67 -6.42
C ALA A 195 -18.98 -6.96 -7.51
N SER A 196 -19.86 -6.04 -7.12
CA SER A 196 -20.69 -5.24 -8.04
C SER A 196 -19.91 -4.28 -8.93
N SER A 197 -18.64 -4.01 -8.58
CA SER A 197 -17.77 -3.11 -9.35
C SER A 197 -16.31 -3.50 -9.20
N SER A 198 -15.48 -3.10 -10.19
CA SER A 198 -14.02 -3.27 -10.12
C SER A 198 -13.41 -2.60 -8.88
N TYR A 199 -13.98 -1.49 -8.43
CA TYR A 199 -13.55 -0.79 -7.24
C TYR A 199 -13.81 -1.62 -5.97
N ALA A 200 -15.00 -2.19 -5.83
CA ALA A 200 -15.35 -3.06 -4.71
C ALA A 200 -14.47 -4.33 -4.70
N ALA A 201 -14.25 -4.94 -5.88
CA ALA A 201 -13.39 -6.12 -6.04
C ALA A 201 -11.94 -5.91 -5.57
N ASN A 202 -11.43 -4.68 -5.70
CA ASN A 202 -10.08 -4.30 -5.31
C ASN A 202 -10.01 -3.56 -3.96
N GLY A 203 -11.15 -3.47 -3.26
CA GLY A 203 -11.20 -2.95 -1.88
C GLY A 203 -10.35 -3.80 -0.93
N PRO A 204 -9.87 -3.23 0.19
CA PRO A 204 -8.91 -3.89 1.09
C PRO A 204 -9.34 -5.30 1.50
N MET A 205 -10.58 -5.47 1.98
CA MET A 205 -11.04 -6.75 2.52
C MET A 205 -11.14 -7.85 1.46
N LEU A 206 -11.63 -7.57 0.25
CA LEU A 206 -11.68 -8.57 -0.82
C LEU A 206 -10.31 -8.84 -1.43
N ARG A 207 -9.45 -7.82 -1.50
CA ARG A 207 -8.08 -7.96 -2.01
C ARG A 207 -7.24 -8.87 -1.12
N ILE A 208 -7.25 -8.68 0.21
CA ILE A 208 -6.45 -9.52 1.12
C ILE A 208 -6.91 -10.97 1.11
N GLN A 209 -8.22 -11.25 1.04
CA GLN A 209 -8.76 -12.60 0.93
C GLN A 209 -8.36 -13.27 -0.39
N ARG A 210 -8.43 -12.52 -1.50
CA ARG A 210 -7.97 -13.01 -2.81
C ARG A 210 -6.48 -13.37 -2.80
N LEU A 211 -5.63 -12.52 -2.18
CA LEU A 211 -4.20 -12.78 -2.02
C LEU A 211 -3.95 -13.96 -1.07
N GLY A 212 -4.76 -14.11 -0.03
CA GLY A 212 -4.71 -15.26 0.87
C GLY A 212 -4.97 -16.58 0.14
N ASN A 213 -5.89 -16.60 -0.82
CA ASN A 213 -6.14 -17.79 -1.66
C ASN A 213 -5.00 -18.12 -2.64
N ASN A 214 -4.10 -17.16 -2.92
CA ASN A 214 -2.93 -17.37 -3.78
C ASN A 214 -1.71 -17.92 -3.03
N ILE A 215 -1.81 -18.07 -1.71
CA ILE A 215 -0.75 -18.72 -0.92
C ILE A 215 -0.68 -20.19 -1.34
N PRO A 216 0.52 -20.74 -1.60
CA PRO A 216 0.66 -22.14 -1.94
C PRO A 216 0.03 -23.06 -0.88
N SER A 217 -0.65 -24.12 -1.32
CA SER A 217 -1.31 -25.08 -0.44
C SER A 217 -0.38 -25.81 0.54
N THR A 218 0.93 -25.74 0.30
CA THR A 218 1.95 -26.26 1.21
C THR A 218 2.10 -25.44 2.50
N LEU A 219 1.45 -24.26 2.56
CA LEU A 219 1.56 -23.30 3.66
C LEU A 219 0.15 -22.94 4.15
N ASP A 220 -0.20 -23.48 5.31
CA ASP A 220 -1.47 -23.17 5.93
C ASP A 220 -1.35 -21.85 6.72
N ILE A 221 -2.12 -20.83 6.31
CA ILE A 221 -2.12 -19.51 6.94
C ILE A 221 -2.59 -19.53 8.40
N PHE A 222 -3.32 -20.58 8.81
CA PHE A 222 -3.83 -20.72 10.19
C PHE A 222 -2.82 -21.32 11.14
N ILE A 223 -1.87 -22.14 10.63
CA ILE A 223 -0.94 -22.93 11.47
C ILE A 223 0.50 -22.45 11.28
N ALA A 224 0.86 -21.99 10.09
CA ALA A 224 2.23 -21.62 9.77
C ALA A 224 2.72 -20.43 10.60
N SER A 225 4.02 -20.45 10.94
CA SER A 225 4.62 -19.31 11.62
C SER A 225 4.69 -18.08 10.70
N LYS A 226 4.64 -16.90 11.32
CA LYS A 226 4.75 -15.60 10.63
C LYS A 226 6.01 -15.49 9.78
N SER A 227 7.13 -16.02 10.27
CA SER A 227 8.40 -16.03 9.55
C SER A 227 8.36 -16.92 8.32
N ALA A 228 7.74 -18.11 8.41
CA ALA A 228 7.59 -19.04 7.31
C ALA A 228 6.76 -18.43 6.17
N ILE A 229 5.61 -17.81 6.49
CA ILE A 229 4.75 -17.13 5.52
C ILE A 229 5.51 -16.00 4.84
N LYS A 230 6.17 -15.13 5.63
CA LYS A 230 6.91 -13.99 5.10
C LYS A 230 8.08 -14.41 4.20
N SER A 231 8.83 -15.42 4.60
CA SER A 231 9.93 -15.96 3.80
C SER A 231 9.44 -16.53 2.48
N ARG A 232 8.36 -17.31 2.50
CA ARG A 232 7.78 -17.89 1.29
C ARG A 232 7.22 -16.86 0.34
N LEU A 233 6.53 -15.84 0.85
CA LEU A 233 6.02 -14.73 0.02
C LEU A 233 7.14 -13.88 -0.59
N ALA A 234 8.29 -13.79 0.07
CA ALA A 234 9.44 -13.06 -0.47
C ALA A 234 10.17 -13.83 -1.59
N SER A 235 9.92 -15.14 -1.72
CA SER A 235 10.50 -16.00 -2.76
C SER A 235 9.60 -16.17 -4.00
N LEU A 236 8.36 -15.64 -3.98
CA LEU A 236 7.43 -15.59 -5.10
C LEU A 236 7.57 -14.28 -5.88
#